data_0042f1b52c0ed8c939afc554505b2aa5
#
_entry.id   0042f1b52c0ed8c939afc554505b2aa5
#
_cell.length_a   1.000
_cell.length_b   1.000
_cell.length_c   1.000
_cell.angle_alpha   90.00
_cell.angle_beta   90.00
_cell.angle_gamma   90.00
#
_symmetry.space_group_name_H-M   'P 1'
#
loop_
_entity.id
_entity.type
_entity.pdbx_description
1 polymer ?
#
loop_
_entity_poly.entity_id
_entity_poly.type
_entity_poly.pdbx_seq_one_letter_code
_entity_poly.pdbx_strand_id
1 'polypeptide(L)'
;MRSKYLIVSVVSVLVVLVAAYAYFTWRQAREPAGWLFTVDVNGERFKVLVTDPSVADELRKMLRGERGGIVIGELRSGDGGFNKPWSWHLDPDTISVADVAIELCDGTPSFVESELDYWLNVV
;
A
#
# COMPACT_ATOMS: atom_id res chain seq x y z
N MET A 1 -46.23 -18.83 -27.67
CA MET A 1 -44.85 -19.10 -28.01
C MET A 1 -43.92 -17.90 -27.87
N ARG A 2 -44.33 -16.70 -28.26
CA ARG A 2 -43.48 -15.52 -28.14
C ARG A 2 -43.12 -15.13 -26.68
N SER A 3 -43.99 -15.37 -25.69
CA SER A 3 -43.76 -15.04 -24.29
C SER A 3 -42.68 -15.90 -23.64
N LYS A 4 -42.49 -17.15 -24.05
CA LYS A 4 -41.44 -18.02 -23.48
C LYS A 4 -40.03 -17.57 -23.87
N TYR A 5 -39.83 -17.14 -25.10
CA TYR A 5 -38.54 -16.65 -25.59
C TYR A 5 -38.19 -15.30 -24.99
N LEU A 6 -39.18 -14.43 -24.78
CA LEU A 6 -38.98 -13.14 -24.16
C LEU A 6 -38.52 -13.27 -22.70
N ILE A 7 -39.12 -14.18 -21.93
CA ILE A 7 -38.76 -14.43 -20.52
C ILE A 7 -37.33 -14.98 -20.42
N VAL A 8 -36.94 -15.92 -21.25
CA VAL A 8 -35.60 -16.51 -21.29
C VAL A 8 -34.56 -15.43 -21.62
N SER A 9 -34.82 -14.54 -22.57
CA SER A 9 -33.94 -13.45 -22.94
C SER A 9 -33.73 -12.46 -21.80
N VAL A 10 -34.78 -12.07 -21.08
CA VAL A 10 -34.70 -11.15 -19.92
C VAL A 10 -33.92 -11.76 -18.77
N VAL A 11 -34.16 -13.04 -18.45
CA VAL A 11 -33.41 -13.76 -17.41
C VAL A 11 -31.93 -13.85 -17.74
N SER A 12 -31.56 -14.13 -18.99
CA SER A 12 -30.16 -14.19 -19.45
C SER A 12 -29.46 -12.86 -19.29
N VAL A 13 -30.10 -11.74 -19.63
CA VAL A 13 -29.52 -10.38 -19.44
C VAL A 13 -29.30 -10.05 -17.97
N LEU A 14 -30.27 -10.37 -17.09
CA LEU A 14 -30.14 -10.14 -15.65
C LEU A 14 -28.97 -10.93 -15.05
N VAL A 15 -28.78 -12.19 -15.43
CA VAL A 15 -27.66 -13.02 -14.96
C VAL A 15 -26.33 -12.42 -15.36
N VAL A 16 -26.19 -11.94 -16.60
CA VAL A 16 -24.95 -11.30 -17.08
C VAL A 16 -24.67 -10.01 -16.31
N LEU A 17 -25.66 -9.16 -16.04
CA LEU A 17 -25.49 -7.93 -15.27
C LEU A 17 -25.06 -8.20 -13.83
N VAL A 18 -25.65 -9.17 -13.15
CA VAL A 18 -25.29 -9.56 -11.78
C VAL A 18 -23.86 -10.11 -11.74
N ALA A 19 -23.47 -10.94 -12.68
CA ALA A 19 -22.12 -11.48 -12.78
C ALA A 19 -21.07 -10.37 -13.02
N ALA A 20 -21.35 -9.41 -13.90
CA ALA A 20 -20.48 -8.27 -14.17
C ALA A 20 -20.32 -7.37 -12.94
N TYR A 21 -21.41 -7.11 -12.21
CA TYR A 21 -21.38 -6.32 -10.97
C TYR A 21 -20.57 -7.03 -9.88
N ALA A 22 -20.77 -8.32 -9.68
CA ALA A 22 -20.03 -9.11 -8.71
C ALA A 22 -18.53 -9.17 -9.05
N TYR A 23 -18.17 -9.33 -10.31
CA TYR A 23 -16.78 -9.30 -10.78
C TYR A 23 -16.14 -7.93 -10.53
N PHE A 24 -16.84 -6.86 -10.85
CA PHE A 24 -16.33 -5.49 -10.66
C PHE A 24 -16.09 -5.16 -9.19
N THR A 25 -17.03 -5.48 -8.30
CA THR A 25 -16.87 -5.28 -6.85
C THR A 25 -15.75 -6.15 -6.27
N TRP A 26 -15.62 -7.39 -6.72
CA TRP A 26 -14.55 -8.28 -6.30
C TRP A 26 -13.17 -7.77 -6.74
N ARG A 27 -13.07 -7.24 -7.95
CA ARG A 27 -11.83 -6.65 -8.45
C ARG A 27 -11.43 -5.40 -7.66
N GLN A 28 -12.37 -4.53 -7.33
CA GLN A 28 -12.12 -3.37 -6.49
C GLN A 28 -11.64 -3.75 -5.08
N ALA A 29 -12.22 -4.79 -4.49
CA ALA A 29 -11.82 -5.29 -3.17
C ALA A 29 -10.39 -5.86 -3.15
N ARG A 30 -9.83 -6.26 -4.29
CA ARG A 30 -8.46 -6.77 -4.42
C ARG A 30 -7.42 -5.71 -4.73
N GLU A 31 -7.81 -4.56 -5.25
CA GLU A 31 -6.87 -3.47 -5.47
C GLU A 31 -6.45 -2.89 -4.12
N PRO A 32 -5.13 -2.77 -3.85
CA PRO A 32 -4.69 -2.11 -2.64
C PRO A 32 -5.22 -0.68 -2.62
N ALA A 33 -5.78 -0.27 -1.49
CA ALA A 33 -6.36 1.06 -1.30
C ALA A 33 -5.27 2.13 -1.13
N GLY A 34 -4.33 2.21 -2.09
CA GLY A 34 -3.23 3.15 -1.98
C GLY A 34 -2.17 2.96 -3.06
N TRP A 35 -1.04 3.62 -2.85
CA TRP A 35 0.11 3.60 -3.76
C TRP A 35 1.30 2.94 -3.07
N LEU A 36 1.96 2.03 -3.78
CA LEU A 36 3.13 1.32 -3.29
C LEU A 36 4.41 2.00 -3.77
N PHE A 37 5.29 2.35 -2.83
CA PHE A 37 6.59 2.96 -3.12
C PHE A 37 7.71 2.08 -2.58
N THR A 38 8.86 2.09 -3.26
CA THR A 38 10.07 1.44 -2.79
C THR A 38 11.03 2.50 -2.26
N VAL A 39 11.52 2.31 -1.04
CA VAL A 39 12.48 3.20 -0.38
C VAL A 39 13.82 2.49 -0.29
N ASP A 40 14.88 3.17 -0.70
CA ASP A 40 16.26 2.67 -0.62
C ASP A 40 16.99 3.41 0.50
N VAL A 41 17.58 2.64 1.42
CA VAL A 41 18.40 3.17 2.51
C VAL A 41 19.74 2.44 2.49
N ASN A 42 20.78 3.12 2.06
CA ASN A 42 22.13 2.58 1.96
C ASN A 42 22.22 1.25 1.17
N GLY A 43 21.46 1.17 0.07
CA GLY A 43 21.43 -0.02 -0.78
C GLY A 43 20.44 -1.10 -0.36
N GLU A 44 19.79 -0.95 0.78
CA GLU A 44 18.74 -1.85 1.23
C GLU A 44 17.37 -1.23 0.91
N ARG A 45 16.43 -2.06 0.47
CA ARG A 45 15.13 -1.61 0.00
C ARG A 45 13.99 -2.17 0.85
N PHE A 46 13.02 -1.33 1.11
CA PHE A 46 11.75 -1.74 1.70
C PHE A 46 10.60 -1.02 1.00
N LYS A 47 9.39 -1.52 1.19
CA LYS A 47 8.21 -0.96 0.55
C LYS A 47 7.30 -0.30 1.56
N VAL A 48 6.68 0.80 1.14
CA VAL A 48 5.65 1.50 1.90
C VAL A 48 4.38 1.59 1.07
N LEU A 49 3.25 1.38 1.70
CA LEU A 49 1.94 1.59 1.11
C LEU A 49 1.41 2.92 1.64
N VAL A 50 1.04 3.82 0.74
CA VAL A 50 0.58 5.18 1.10
C VAL A 50 -0.89 5.30 0.75
N THR A 51 -1.70 5.66 1.72
CA THR A 51 -3.15 5.84 1.56
C THR A 51 -3.56 7.30 1.35
N ASP A 52 -2.74 8.25 1.78
CA ASP A 52 -3.00 9.69 1.62
C ASP A 52 -2.52 10.18 0.25
N PRO A 53 -3.41 10.72 -0.60
CA PRO A 53 -3.03 11.25 -1.91
C PRO A 53 -1.99 12.37 -1.84
N SER A 54 -2.01 13.22 -0.83
CA SER A 54 -1.05 14.31 -0.69
C SER A 54 0.36 13.81 -0.39
N VAL A 55 0.47 12.78 0.41
CA VAL A 55 1.75 12.12 0.70
C VAL A 55 2.28 11.42 -0.55
N ALA A 56 1.41 10.74 -1.30
CA ALA A 56 1.78 10.11 -2.56
C ALA A 56 2.33 11.14 -3.56
N ASP A 57 1.75 12.32 -3.63
CA ASP A 57 2.25 13.39 -4.49
C ASP A 57 3.63 13.90 -4.05
N GLU A 58 3.85 14.02 -2.75
CA GLU A 58 5.17 14.40 -2.21
C GLU A 58 6.24 13.36 -2.54
N LEU A 59 5.91 12.08 -2.42
CA LEU A 59 6.83 10.99 -2.79
C LEU A 59 7.13 10.98 -4.28
N ARG A 60 6.16 11.28 -5.13
CA ARG A 60 6.38 11.42 -6.58
C ARG A 60 7.33 12.58 -6.91
N LYS A 61 7.20 13.70 -6.20
CA LYS A 61 8.13 14.83 -6.33
C LYS A 61 9.55 14.44 -5.94
N MET A 62 9.71 13.64 -4.90
CA MET A 62 11.01 13.11 -4.50
C MET A 62 11.60 12.20 -5.61
N LEU A 63 10.78 11.36 -6.22
CA LEU A 63 11.21 10.49 -7.32
C LEU A 63 11.68 11.29 -8.55
N ARG A 64 11.08 12.46 -8.79
CA ARG A 64 11.48 13.35 -9.89
C ARG A 64 12.65 14.26 -9.54
N GLY A 65 13.16 14.20 -8.33
CA GLY A 65 14.22 15.09 -7.87
C GLY A 65 13.79 16.52 -7.59
N GLU A 66 12.48 16.79 -7.53
CA GLU A 66 11.92 18.11 -7.25
C GLU A 66 11.90 18.45 -5.76
N ARG A 67 12.05 17.43 -4.92
CA ARG A 67 12.05 17.56 -3.48
C ARG A 67 12.93 16.46 -2.86
N GLY A 68 13.69 16.82 -1.82
CA GLY A 68 14.30 15.87 -0.91
C GLY A 68 13.40 15.58 0.29
N GLY A 69 13.81 14.69 1.16
CA GLY A 69 13.09 14.38 2.38
C GLY A 69 13.29 12.94 2.84
N ILE A 70 12.63 12.61 3.93
CA ILE A 70 12.72 11.32 4.60
C ILE A 70 11.32 10.77 4.82
N VAL A 71 11.12 9.52 4.46
CA VAL A 71 9.86 8.82 4.71
C VAL A 71 9.83 8.37 6.16
N ILE A 72 8.79 8.76 6.88
CA ILE A 72 8.55 8.35 8.25
C ILE A 72 7.16 7.70 8.39
N GLY A 73 6.99 6.86 9.40
CA GLY A 73 5.74 6.20 9.70
C GLY A 73 5.86 5.37 10.97
N GLU A 74 4.73 4.90 11.48
CA GLU A 74 4.71 4.01 12.62
C GLU A 74 5.05 2.57 12.20
N LEU A 75 5.98 1.96 12.95
CA LEU A 75 6.41 0.59 12.72
C LEU A 75 5.36 -0.39 13.23
N ARG A 76 5.06 -1.41 12.42
CA ARG A 76 4.15 -2.51 12.77
C ARG A 76 4.83 -3.86 12.52
N SER A 77 4.47 -4.84 13.33
CA SER A 77 4.91 -6.22 13.15
C SER A 77 4.29 -6.86 11.91
N GLY A 78 5.03 -7.77 11.26
CA GLY A 78 4.61 -8.45 10.04
C GLY A 78 4.90 -7.64 8.79
N ASP A 79 4.80 -8.28 7.63
CA ASP A 79 5.12 -7.64 6.35
C ASP A 79 3.99 -6.75 5.80
N GLY A 80 2.84 -6.74 6.45
CA GLY A 80 1.68 -5.99 6.01
C GLY A 80 1.08 -6.42 4.68
N GLY A 81 1.57 -7.52 4.10
CA GLY A 81 1.18 -8.01 2.78
C GLY A 81 1.96 -7.39 1.62
N PHE A 82 2.88 -6.48 1.88
CA PHE A 82 3.60 -5.75 0.80
C PHE A 82 5.10 -5.60 1.03
N ASN A 83 5.62 -5.83 2.25
CA ASN A 83 7.01 -5.51 2.58
C ASN A 83 7.92 -6.73 2.75
N LYS A 84 7.67 -7.83 2.04
CA LYS A 84 8.58 -8.99 2.06
C LYS A 84 9.96 -8.60 1.49
N PRO A 85 11.06 -9.14 2.01
CA PRO A 85 11.18 -10.25 2.99
C PRO A 85 11.19 -9.82 4.47
N TRP A 86 10.91 -8.55 4.75
CA TRP A 86 10.99 -8.01 6.10
C TRP A 86 9.81 -8.46 6.95
N SER A 87 10.04 -8.66 8.26
CA SER A 87 9.01 -9.04 9.24
C SER A 87 8.33 -7.82 9.87
N TRP A 88 8.44 -6.68 9.25
CA TRP A 88 7.88 -5.41 9.69
C TRP A 88 7.37 -4.61 8.49
N HIS A 89 6.59 -3.60 8.75
CA HIS A 89 6.15 -2.62 7.77
C HIS A 89 5.83 -1.30 8.47
N LEU A 90 5.76 -0.22 7.71
CA LEU A 90 5.25 1.04 8.21
C LEU A 90 3.73 1.09 7.98
N ASP A 91 2.98 1.52 9.01
CA ASP A 91 1.52 1.63 8.93
C ASP A 91 1.14 2.61 7.81
N PRO A 92 0.37 2.16 6.79
CA PRO A 92 0.04 2.98 5.63
C PRO A 92 -0.64 4.31 5.95
N ASP A 93 -1.41 4.36 7.03
CA ASP A 93 -2.17 5.55 7.42
C ASP A 93 -1.33 6.57 8.17
N THR A 94 -0.09 6.23 8.51
CA THR A 94 0.82 7.07 9.29
C THR A 94 2.00 7.61 8.49
N ILE A 95 2.10 7.28 7.22
CA ILE A 95 3.22 7.69 6.36
C ILE A 95 3.20 9.20 6.15
N SER A 96 4.36 9.82 6.36
CA SER A 96 4.59 11.22 6.05
C SER A 96 6.02 11.45 5.57
N VAL A 97 6.29 12.64 5.07
CA VAL A 97 7.63 13.04 4.61
C VAL A 97 8.13 14.14 5.51
N ALA A 98 9.30 13.94 6.12
CA ALA A 98 9.98 14.94 6.94
C ALA A 98 11.17 15.52 6.18
N ASP A 99 11.44 16.81 6.39
CA ASP A 99 12.60 17.47 5.79
C ASP A 99 13.91 17.06 6.49
N VAL A 100 13.85 16.87 7.80
CA VAL A 100 14.96 16.41 8.63
C VAL A 100 14.43 15.51 9.73
N ALA A 101 15.11 14.39 9.98
CA ALA A 101 14.87 13.58 11.16
C ALA A 101 16.14 13.51 12.01
N ILE A 102 16.00 13.70 13.29
CA ILE A 102 17.13 13.88 14.23
C ILE A 102 17.76 12.52 14.59
N GLU A 103 17.02 11.43 14.49
CA GLU A 103 17.47 10.08 14.89
C GLU A 103 17.59 9.14 13.72
N LEU A 104 18.42 9.51 12.76
CA LEU A 104 18.43 8.82 11.48
C LEU A 104 19.53 7.84 11.28
N CYS A 105 20.34 7.69 12.26
CA CYS A 105 21.64 7.13 11.98
C CYS A 105 21.61 5.69 11.50
N ASP A 106 20.56 4.92 11.82
CA ASP A 106 20.64 3.48 11.67
C ASP A 106 19.37 2.80 11.19
N GLY A 107 18.54 3.53 10.46
CA GLY A 107 17.25 3.02 9.97
C GLY A 107 17.32 2.15 8.73
N THR A 108 18.39 1.38 8.53
CA THR A 108 18.42 0.40 7.44
C THR A 108 17.43 -0.73 7.72
N PRO A 109 16.80 -1.28 6.67
CA PRO A 109 15.84 -2.38 6.85
C PRO A 109 16.39 -3.59 7.63
N SER A 110 17.64 -3.98 7.41
CA SER A 110 18.25 -5.09 8.13
C SER A 110 18.49 -4.77 9.61
N PHE A 111 18.83 -3.53 9.92
CA PHE A 111 19.00 -3.10 11.31
C PHE A 111 17.67 -3.11 12.06
N VAL A 112 16.60 -2.60 11.45
CA VAL A 112 15.25 -2.66 12.02
C VAL A 112 14.84 -4.12 12.25
N GLU A 113 15.09 -4.99 11.28
CA GLU A 113 14.78 -6.42 11.39
C GLU A 113 15.52 -7.09 12.57
N SER A 114 16.81 -6.81 12.73
CA SER A 114 17.62 -7.39 13.80
C SER A 114 17.25 -6.93 15.20
N GLU A 115 16.71 -5.72 15.31
CA GLU A 115 16.32 -5.09 16.57
C GLU A 115 14.81 -4.80 16.64
N LEU A 116 14.01 -5.66 16.03
CA LEU A 116 12.59 -5.42 15.84
C LEU A 116 11.82 -5.21 17.14
N ASP A 117 12.10 -6.00 18.17
CA ASP A 117 11.45 -5.86 19.48
C ASP A 117 11.73 -4.48 20.10
N TYR A 118 12.94 -3.99 19.97
CA TYR A 118 13.31 -2.66 20.44
C TYR A 118 12.52 -1.59 19.70
N TRP A 119 12.50 -1.63 18.37
CA TRP A 119 11.83 -0.62 17.57
C TRP A 119 10.31 -0.62 17.77
N LEU A 120 9.70 -1.79 17.94
CA LEU A 120 8.26 -1.90 18.18
C LEU A 120 7.84 -1.37 19.56
N ASN A 121 8.71 -1.42 20.55
CA ASN A 121 8.40 -1.03 21.93
C ASN A 121 8.81 0.39 22.28
N VAL A 122 9.75 0.98 21.56
CA VAL A 122 10.34 2.28 21.89
C VAL A 122 9.90 3.39 20.95
N VAL A 123 9.56 3.02 19.74
CA VAL A 123 9.09 3.92 18.70
C VAL A 123 7.60 3.66 18.39
#